data_8cc48a0a3ae1a6895a839748f9a2c3c7
#
_entry.id   8cc48a0a3ae1a6895a839748f9a2c3c7
#
_cell.length_a   1.000
_cell.length_b   1.000
_cell.length_c   1.000
_cell.angle_alpha   90.00
_cell.angle_beta   90.00
_cell.angle_gamma   90.00
#
_symmetry.space_group_name_H-M   'P 1'
#
loop_
_entity.id
_entity.type
_entity.pdbx_description
1 polymer ?
#
loop_
_entity_poly.entity_id
_entity_poly.type
_entity_poly.pdbx_seq_one_letter_code
_entity_poly.pdbx_strand_id
1 'polypeptide(L)'
;IEFLLLKQLGNDEWETMVRPGKRAKPGARFVFGEGLLHAEVIDILEGGNRRVKFEYKGNNIFAVLDEIGRMPLPPYITEQLEDGERYQTVYNKVLGSAAAPTAGLHFTEELLKKIQDKGVKIAYLTLHVGLGTFRPVKVDDVTQHHMHSEHYWVSQEAADLINEAKRTGHRVIAVGTTSCRTLESAYIPGEGLH
;
A
#
# COMPACT_ATOMS: atom_id res chain seq x y z
N ILE A 1 19.03 -11.94 -0.08
CA ILE A 1 18.60 -10.73 -0.78
C ILE A 1 17.08 -10.63 -0.72
N GLU A 2 16.59 -9.42 -0.61
CA GLU A 2 15.17 -9.13 -0.47
C GLU A 2 14.70 -8.26 -1.64
N PHE A 3 13.55 -8.61 -2.21
CA PHE A 3 12.89 -7.85 -3.26
C PHE A 3 11.51 -7.44 -2.75
N LEU A 4 11.26 -6.14 -2.65
CA LEU A 4 9.95 -5.59 -2.35
C LEU A 4 9.30 -5.13 -3.66
N LEU A 5 8.23 -5.81 -4.05
CA LEU A 5 7.46 -5.47 -5.25
C LEU A 5 6.65 -4.21 -4.99
N LEU A 6 6.67 -3.27 -5.94
CA LEU A 6 6.08 -1.95 -5.78
C LEU A 6 4.98 -1.67 -6.79
N LYS A 7 5.30 -1.88 -8.07
CA LYS A 7 4.39 -1.59 -9.18
C LYS A 7 4.64 -2.57 -10.30
N GLN A 8 3.59 -3.16 -10.80
CA GLN A 8 3.62 -3.96 -12.02
C GLN A 8 3.75 -3.03 -13.24
N LEU A 9 4.73 -3.30 -14.10
CA LEU A 9 5.01 -2.52 -15.31
C LEU A 9 4.45 -3.20 -16.56
N GLY A 10 3.96 -4.44 -16.44
CA GLY A 10 3.47 -5.29 -17.52
C GLY A 10 4.48 -6.38 -17.91
N ASN A 11 4.01 -7.41 -18.66
CA ASN A 11 4.86 -8.50 -19.17
C ASN A 11 5.76 -9.16 -18.10
N ASP A 12 5.23 -9.40 -16.90
CA ASP A 12 5.95 -9.93 -15.73
C ASP A 12 7.13 -9.07 -15.26
N GLU A 13 7.18 -7.83 -15.69
CA GLU A 13 8.12 -6.83 -15.22
C GLU A 13 7.53 -6.00 -14.08
N TRP A 14 8.37 -5.76 -13.06
CA TRP A 14 8.00 -5.02 -11.88
C TRP A 14 9.05 -3.98 -11.50
N GLU A 15 8.59 -2.85 -11.02
CA GLU A 15 9.42 -1.97 -10.22
C GLU A 15 9.55 -2.56 -8.83
N THR A 16 10.80 -2.72 -8.36
CA THR A 16 11.11 -3.33 -7.07
C THR A 16 12.16 -2.51 -6.31
N MET A 17 12.03 -2.46 -5.01
CA MET A 17 13.15 -2.10 -4.14
C MET A 17 13.93 -3.37 -3.79
N VAL A 18 15.27 -3.30 -3.86
CA VAL A 18 16.12 -4.46 -3.60
C VAL A 18 17.13 -4.17 -2.48
N ARG A 19 17.24 -5.06 -1.52
CA ARG A 19 18.17 -4.97 -0.40
C ARG A 19 19.00 -6.25 -0.27
N PRO A 20 20.34 -6.16 -0.30
CA PRO A 20 21.19 -4.99 -0.58
C PRO A 20 21.26 -4.68 -2.08
N GLY A 21 21.02 -3.42 -2.46
CA GLY A 21 20.97 -2.99 -3.86
C GLY A 21 22.28 -3.17 -4.63
N LYS A 22 23.44 -3.22 -3.95
CA LYS A 22 24.76 -3.45 -4.56
C LYS A 22 24.85 -4.78 -5.30
N ARG A 23 24.07 -5.78 -4.91
CA ARG A 23 24.04 -7.12 -5.52
C ARG A 23 23.13 -7.20 -6.74
N ALA A 24 22.17 -6.28 -6.87
CA ALA A 24 21.16 -6.25 -7.92
C ALA A 24 21.55 -5.26 -9.03
N LYS A 25 22.58 -5.61 -9.78
CA LYS A 25 22.99 -4.90 -11.00
C LYS A 25 22.21 -5.43 -12.21
N PRO A 26 22.05 -4.65 -13.29
CA PRO A 26 21.45 -5.13 -14.53
C PRO A 26 22.12 -6.43 -15.01
N GLY A 27 21.32 -7.41 -15.41
CA GLY A 27 21.74 -8.77 -15.78
C GLY A 27 21.93 -9.73 -14.60
N ALA A 28 21.84 -9.27 -13.35
CA ALA A 28 21.91 -10.17 -12.21
C ALA A 28 20.63 -11.02 -12.10
N ARG A 29 20.81 -12.31 -11.81
CA ARG A 29 19.73 -13.29 -11.67
C ARG A 29 19.66 -13.83 -10.26
N PHE A 30 18.43 -14.05 -9.79
CA PHE A 30 18.13 -14.56 -8.47
C PHE A 30 17.06 -15.63 -8.54
N VAL A 31 17.08 -16.53 -7.57
CA VAL A 31 16.13 -17.65 -7.44
C VAL A 31 15.52 -17.60 -6.05
N PHE A 32 14.21 -17.73 -5.96
CA PHE A 32 13.44 -17.73 -4.73
C PHE A 32 12.58 -19.00 -4.64
N GLY A 33 12.22 -19.42 -3.41
CA GLY A 33 11.30 -20.52 -3.18
C GLY A 33 11.79 -21.83 -3.84
N GLU A 34 13.09 -22.17 -3.71
CA GLU A 34 13.66 -23.40 -4.27
C GLU A 34 13.42 -23.58 -5.79
N GLY A 35 13.36 -22.47 -6.52
CA GLY A 35 13.16 -22.46 -7.98
C GLY A 35 11.73 -22.16 -8.43
N LEU A 36 10.83 -21.80 -7.52
CA LEU A 36 9.46 -21.39 -7.88
C LEU A 36 9.41 -20.04 -8.58
N LEU A 37 10.34 -19.13 -8.24
CA LEU A 37 10.40 -17.78 -8.82
C LEU A 37 11.84 -17.44 -9.20
N HIS A 38 12.06 -17.08 -10.46
CA HIS A 38 13.30 -16.53 -10.97
C HIS A 38 13.12 -15.04 -11.22
N ALA A 39 14.15 -14.25 -10.90
CA ALA A 39 14.15 -12.81 -11.11
C ALA A 39 15.40 -12.40 -11.87
N GLU A 40 15.24 -11.59 -12.91
CA GLU A 40 16.33 -10.95 -13.64
C GLU A 40 16.21 -9.43 -13.51
N VAL A 41 17.27 -8.79 -13.06
CA VAL A 41 17.34 -7.33 -13.00
C VAL A 41 17.58 -6.79 -14.40
N ILE A 42 16.60 -6.09 -14.94
CA ILE A 42 16.68 -5.51 -16.30
C ILE A 42 17.37 -4.15 -16.26
N ASP A 43 17.01 -3.29 -15.30
CA ASP A 43 17.51 -1.92 -15.26
C ASP A 43 17.48 -1.33 -13.84
N ILE A 44 18.16 -0.20 -13.68
CA ILE A 44 18.10 0.63 -12.47
C ILE A 44 17.26 1.87 -12.78
N LEU A 45 16.14 2.00 -12.10
CA LEU A 45 15.22 3.10 -12.25
C LEU A 45 15.64 4.32 -11.42
N GLU A 46 14.98 5.45 -11.67
CA GLU A 46 15.15 6.65 -10.88
C GLU A 46 14.89 6.38 -9.39
N GLY A 47 15.68 6.98 -8.51
CA GLY A 47 15.58 6.71 -7.06
C GLY A 47 16.21 5.40 -6.59
N GLY A 48 16.85 4.63 -7.50
CA GLY A 48 17.59 3.42 -7.17
C GLY A 48 16.76 2.14 -7.09
N ASN A 49 15.48 2.19 -7.47
CA ASN A 49 14.65 1.00 -7.65
C ASN A 49 15.17 0.17 -8.84
N ARG A 50 14.69 -1.05 -8.96
CA ARG A 50 15.06 -1.97 -10.04
C ARG A 50 13.84 -2.29 -10.89
N ARG A 51 14.01 -2.32 -12.20
CA ARG A 51 13.11 -3.01 -13.10
C ARG A 51 13.54 -4.46 -13.15
N VAL A 52 12.66 -5.34 -12.71
CA VAL A 52 12.93 -6.78 -12.57
C VAL A 52 11.89 -7.53 -13.38
N LYS A 53 12.36 -8.47 -14.18
CA LYS A 53 11.53 -9.45 -14.86
C LYS A 53 11.46 -10.71 -14.02
N PHE A 54 10.26 -11.21 -13.81
CA PHE A 54 10.02 -12.46 -13.11
C PHE A 54 9.64 -13.58 -14.08
N GLU A 55 10.16 -14.77 -13.82
CA GLU A 55 9.81 -16.01 -14.50
C GLU A 55 9.37 -17.03 -13.45
N TYR A 56 8.22 -17.65 -13.64
CA TYR A 56 7.60 -18.57 -12.71
C TYR A 56 6.74 -19.60 -13.44
N LYS A 57 6.41 -20.70 -12.77
CA LYS A 57 5.49 -21.71 -13.32
C LYS A 57 4.05 -21.32 -13.03
N GLY A 58 3.19 -21.37 -14.06
CA GLY A 58 1.77 -21.01 -13.94
C GLY A 58 1.46 -19.65 -14.56
N ASN A 59 0.22 -19.17 -14.35
CA ASN A 59 -0.29 -17.98 -15.01
C ASN A 59 -0.50 -16.80 -14.05
N ASN A 60 -0.15 -16.97 -12.78
CA ASN A 60 -0.41 -15.96 -11.74
C ASN A 60 0.75 -15.85 -10.76
N ILE A 61 1.50 -14.75 -10.86
CA ILE A 61 2.60 -14.45 -9.94
C ILE A 61 2.13 -14.34 -8.49
N PHE A 62 0.91 -13.86 -8.25
CA PHE A 62 0.40 -13.70 -6.89
C PHE A 62 0.28 -15.03 -6.16
N ALA A 63 -0.11 -16.11 -6.84
CA ALA A 63 -0.14 -17.44 -6.24
C ALA A 63 1.26 -17.90 -5.79
N VAL A 64 2.29 -17.58 -6.56
CA VAL A 64 3.68 -17.86 -6.18
C VAL A 64 4.11 -16.99 -5.01
N LEU A 65 3.72 -15.72 -5.00
CA LEU A 65 4.04 -14.80 -3.91
C LEU A 65 3.32 -15.17 -2.61
N ASP A 66 2.11 -15.71 -2.68
CA ASP A 66 1.38 -16.23 -1.51
C ASP A 66 2.11 -17.42 -0.88
N GLU A 67 2.80 -18.24 -1.69
CA GLU A 67 3.55 -19.39 -1.21
C GLU A 67 4.91 -19.02 -0.61
N ILE A 68 5.68 -18.15 -1.28
CA ILE A 68 7.06 -17.86 -0.91
C ILE A 68 7.27 -16.46 -0.34
N GLY A 69 6.30 -15.56 -0.52
CA GLY A 69 6.39 -14.16 -0.12
C GLY A 69 6.29 -13.98 1.39
N ARG A 70 6.68 -12.81 1.82
CA ARG A 70 6.52 -12.37 3.20
C ARG A 70 5.90 -10.99 3.21
N MET A 71 5.00 -10.75 4.16
CA MET A 71 4.43 -9.43 4.39
C MET A 71 5.54 -8.41 4.67
N PRO A 72 5.63 -7.32 3.88
CA PRO A 72 6.58 -6.27 4.17
C PRO A 72 6.21 -5.55 5.46
N LEU A 73 7.15 -5.51 6.39
CA LEU A 73 6.98 -4.82 7.66
C LEU A 73 7.84 -3.56 7.70
N PRO A 74 7.40 -2.51 8.42
CA PRO A 74 8.24 -1.36 8.70
C PRO A 74 9.54 -1.76 9.39
N PRO A 75 10.66 -1.05 9.15
CA PRO A 75 11.98 -1.43 9.65
C PRO A 75 12.10 -1.52 11.18
N TYR A 76 11.18 -0.87 11.92
CA TYR A 76 11.16 -0.93 13.39
C TYR A 76 10.51 -2.19 13.94
N ILE A 77 9.82 -2.97 13.11
CA ILE A 77 9.30 -4.30 13.48
C ILE A 77 10.34 -5.33 13.08
N THR A 78 11.02 -5.90 14.07
CA THR A 78 12.10 -6.88 13.87
C THR A 78 11.64 -8.32 14.04
N GLU A 79 10.50 -8.53 14.68
CA GLU A 79 9.91 -9.86 14.86
C GLU A 79 9.27 -10.35 13.55
N GLN A 80 9.44 -11.63 13.27
CA GLN A 80 8.74 -12.26 12.16
C GLN A 80 7.30 -12.53 12.58
N LEU A 81 6.35 -12.14 11.73
CA LEU A 81 4.95 -12.51 11.93
C LEU A 81 4.78 -13.99 11.62
N GLU A 82 4.23 -14.73 12.56
CA GLU A 82 3.76 -16.13 12.33
C GLU A 82 2.51 -16.13 11.42
N ASP A 83 1.68 -15.10 11.57
CA ASP A 83 0.47 -14.89 10.78
C ASP A 83 0.55 -13.52 10.08
N GLY A 84 0.74 -13.54 8.75
CA GLY A 84 0.85 -12.34 7.92
C GLY A 84 -0.43 -11.50 7.91
N GLU A 85 -1.60 -12.12 8.08
CA GLU A 85 -2.90 -11.45 8.13
C GLU A 85 -3.03 -10.50 9.32
N ARG A 86 -2.25 -10.71 10.37
CA ARG A 86 -2.21 -9.79 11.53
C ARG A 86 -1.74 -8.38 11.17
N TYR A 87 -1.01 -8.24 10.08
CA TYR A 87 -0.54 -6.92 9.60
C TYR A 87 -1.35 -6.42 8.41
N GLN A 88 -2.62 -6.83 8.33
CA GLN A 88 -3.62 -6.35 7.38
C GLN A 88 -4.90 -5.92 8.09
N THR A 89 -5.62 -4.98 7.50
CA THR A 89 -6.94 -4.60 8.00
C THR A 89 -7.99 -5.63 7.60
N VAL A 90 -8.98 -5.90 8.46
CA VAL A 90 -10.09 -6.82 8.17
C VAL A 90 -10.96 -6.37 6.98
N TYR A 91 -10.76 -5.14 6.50
CA TYR A 91 -11.50 -4.57 5.36
C TYR A 91 -10.62 -4.34 4.13
N ASN A 92 -9.41 -4.87 4.07
CA ASN A 92 -8.59 -4.79 2.87
C ASN A 92 -9.27 -5.56 1.72
N LYS A 93 -9.26 -5.00 0.49
CA LYS A 93 -9.90 -5.63 -0.68
C LYS A 93 -9.10 -5.48 -1.96
N VAL A 94 -8.33 -4.41 -2.09
CA VAL A 94 -7.70 -4.03 -3.36
C VAL A 94 -6.21 -4.17 -3.25
N LEU A 95 -5.62 -5.06 -4.05
CA LEU A 95 -4.19 -5.26 -4.13
C LEU A 95 -3.51 -4.05 -4.77
N GLY A 96 -2.25 -3.76 -4.40
CA GLY A 96 -1.44 -2.71 -5.04
C GLY A 96 -0.79 -1.71 -4.09
N SER A 97 -0.99 -1.84 -2.77
CA SER A 97 -0.33 -1.00 -1.77
C SER A 97 0.91 -1.68 -1.20
N ALA A 98 1.99 -0.92 -1.02
CA ALA A 98 3.22 -1.40 -0.39
C ALA A 98 3.18 -1.35 1.16
N ALA A 99 2.16 -0.71 1.74
CA ALA A 99 2.02 -0.58 3.19
C ALA A 99 0.56 -0.69 3.63
N ALA A 100 0.34 -1.30 4.81
CA ALA A 100 -0.96 -1.37 5.45
C ALA A 100 -1.29 -0.05 6.20
N PRO A 101 -2.59 0.35 6.27
CA PRO A 101 -3.03 1.48 7.07
C PRO A 101 -3.09 1.09 8.55
N THR A 102 -1.96 1.24 9.26
CA THR A 102 -1.74 0.67 10.59
C THR A 102 -2.77 1.08 11.65
N ALA A 103 -3.35 2.27 11.57
CA ALA A 103 -4.44 2.67 12.45
C ALA A 103 -5.69 1.77 12.30
N GLY A 104 -5.89 1.19 11.13
CA GLY A 104 -6.98 0.27 10.84
C GLY A 104 -6.83 -1.13 11.44
N LEU A 105 -5.59 -1.51 11.82
CA LEU A 105 -5.32 -2.83 12.43
C LEU A 105 -6.00 -3.04 13.79
N HIS A 106 -6.42 -1.96 14.43
CA HIS A 106 -7.15 -2.02 15.71
C HIS A 106 -8.63 -2.39 15.54
N PHE A 107 -9.16 -2.39 14.33
CA PHE A 107 -10.55 -2.76 14.07
C PHE A 107 -10.68 -4.26 13.81
N THR A 108 -11.66 -4.86 14.46
CA THR A 108 -12.14 -6.21 14.14
C THR A 108 -13.50 -6.11 13.45
N GLU A 109 -13.96 -7.17 12.81
CA GLU A 109 -15.30 -7.21 12.21
C GLU A 109 -16.39 -6.99 13.26
N GLU A 110 -16.24 -7.56 14.46
CA GLU A 110 -17.18 -7.35 15.57
C GLU A 110 -17.21 -5.90 16.04
N LEU A 111 -16.04 -5.22 16.07
CA LEU A 111 -15.99 -3.82 16.46
C LEU A 111 -16.66 -2.93 15.39
N LEU A 112 -16.40 -3.19 14.11
CA LEU A 112 -17.05 -2.47 13.01
C LEU A 112 -18.57 -2.67 13.06
N LYS A 113 -19.03 -3.89 13.31
CA LYS A 113 -20.45 -4.16 13.49
C LYS A 113 -21.04 -3.39 14.68
N LYS A 114 -20.41 -3.40 15.84
CA LYS A 114 -20.87 -2.65 17.03
C LYS A 114 -20.95 -1.14 16.75
N ILE A 115 -20.04 -0.59 15.94
CA ILE A 115 -20.05 0.80 15.53
C ILE A 115 -21.28 1.07 14.66
N GLN A 116 -21.57 0.22 13.67
CA GLN A 116 -22.73 0.32 12.81
C GLN A 116 -24.05 0.16 13.59
N ASP A 117 -24.12 -0.78 14.53
CA ASP A 117 -25.30 -1.01 15.40
C ASP A 117 -25.62 0.22 16.28
N LYS A 118 -24.64 1.09 16.51
CA LYS A 118 -24.82 2.42 17.16
C LYS A 118 -25.28 3.52 16.21
N GLY A 119 -25.56 3.21 14.95
CA GLY A 119 -26.00 4.17 13.93
C GLY A 119 -24.86 4.95 13.28
N VAL A 120 -23.60 4.60 13.53
CA VAL A 120 -22.45 5.22 12.85
C VAL A 120 -22.31 4.61 11.46
N LYS A 121 -22.24 5.44 10.45
CA LYS A 121 -22.01 5.02 9.06
C LYS A 121 -20.52 4.86 8.81
N ILE A 122 -20.13 3.83 8.05
CA ILE A 122 -18.75 3.55 7.70
C ILE A 122 -18.59 3.70 6.19
N ALA A 123 -17.68 4.58 5.77
CA ALA A 123 -17.27 4.76 4.39
C ALA A 123 -15.86 4.20 4.18
N TYR A 124 -15.66 3.48 3.08
CA TYR A 124 -14.37 2.90 2.72
C TYR A 124 -13.78 3.65 1.54
N LEU A 125 -12.46 3.85 1.59
CA LEU A 125 -11.70 4.40 0.49
C LEU A 125 -10.47 3.54 0.24
N THR A 126 -9.88 3.68 -0.94
CA THR A 126 -8.64 2.98 -1.31
C THR A 126 -7.54 4.01 -1.55
N LEU A 127 -6.38 3.79 -0.96
CA LEU A 127 -5.14 4.49 -1.28
C LEU A 127 -4.03 3.47 -1.51
N HIS A 128 -3.40 3.52 -2.66
CA HIS A 128 -2.20 2.71 -2.94
C HIS A 128 -0.98 3.44 -2.39
N VAL A 129 -0.60 3.08 -1.16
CA VAL A 129 0.55 3.67 -0.48
C VAL A 129 1.82 3.19 -1.14
N GLY A 130 2.59 4.13 -1.66
CA GLY A 130 3.88 3.87 -2.30
C GLY A 130 5.06 3.91 -1.33
N LEU A 131 6.27 3.75 -1.90
CA LEU A 131 7.54 3.75 -1.16
C LEU A 131 7.85 5.02 -0.39
N GLY A 132 7.26 6.13 -0.76
CA GLY A 132 7.50 7.40 -0.10
C GLY A 132 7.29 7.35 1.40
N THR A 133 6.34 6.52 1.85
CA THR A 133 6.03 6.31 3.27
C THR A 133 7.21 5.71 4.07
N PHE A 134 8.07 4.93 3.42
CA PHE A 134 9.24 4.31 4.07
C PHE A 134 10.51 5.15 3.94
N ARG A 135 10.47 6.26 3.20
CA ARG A 135 11.62 7.16 3.04
C ARG A 135 11.57 8.26 4.08
N PRO A 136 12.63 8.45 4.89
CA PRO A 136 12.67 9.57 5.82
C PRO A 136 12.72 10.89 5.06
N VAL A 137 12.07 11.90 5.63
CA VAL A 137 12.20 13.29 5.16
C VAL A 137 13.66 13.72 5.36
N LYS A 138 14.29 14.21 4.28
CA LYS A 138 15.72 14.57 4.26
C LYS A 138 15.97 16.07 4.17
N VAL A 139 14.92 16.86 4.20
CA VAL A 139 14.98 18.32 4.12
C VAL A 139 14.82 18.93 5.51
N ASP A 140 15.57 19.98 5.82
CA ASP A 140 15.45 20.69 7.09
C ASP A 140 14.18 21.54 7.15
N ASP A 141 13.78 22.10 6.01
CA ASP A 141 12.53 22.86 5.87
C ASP A 141 11.45 21.98 5.24
N VAL A 142 10.41 21.67 6.00
CA VAL A 142 9.30 20.81 5.56
C VAL A 142 8.56 21.35 4.34
N THR A 143 8.60 22.67 4.09
CA THR A 143 7.96 23.27 2.91
C THR A 143 8.67 22.91 1.60
N GLN A 144 9.94 22.49 1.68
CA GLN A 144 10.74 22.04 0.54
C GLN A 144 10.60 20.54 0.27
N HIS A 145 9.83 19.81 1.10
CA HIS A 145 9.61 18.41 0.90
C HIS A 145 8.63 18.17 -0.25
N HIS A 146 9.10 17.54 -1.31
CA HIS A 146 8.24 17.07 -2.39
C HIS A 146 7.51 15.79 -1.98
N MET A 147 6.22 15.94 -1.70
CA MET A 147 5.36 14.78 -1.43
C MET A 147 5.21 13.94 -2.70
N HIS A 148 5.40 12.63 -2.54
CA HIS A 148 5.17 11.67 -3.61
C HIS A 148 3.68 11.58 -3.94
N SER A 149 3.37 11.31 -5.21
CA SER A 149 2.00 11.06 -5.67
C SER A 149 1.60 9.62 -5.38
N GLU A 150 0.36 9.42 -4.95
CA GLU A 150 -0.23 8.12 -4.71
C GLU A 150 -1.59 8.05 -5.39
N HIS A 151 -1.93 6.86 -5.87
CA HIS A 151 -3.23 6.65 -6.51
C HIS A 151 -4.27 6.33 -5.46
N TYR A 152 -5.40 7.03 -5.50
CA TYR A 152 -6.52 6.79 -4.59
C TYR A 152 -7.84 6.63 -5.35
N TRP A 153 -8.80 6.03 -4.68
CA TRP A 153 -10.16 5.86 -5.15
C TRP A 153 -11.14 6.13 -4.03
N VAL A 154 -12.10 7.03 -4.31
CA VAL A 154 -13.28 7.28 -3.47
C VAL A 154 -14.50 6.93 -4.31
N SER A 155 -15.30 5.98 -3.87
CA SER A 155 -16.54 5.64 -4.58
C SER A 155 -17.56 6.76 -4.42
N GLN A 156 -18.47 6.88 -5.38
CA GLN A 156 -19.55 7.86 -5.30
C GLN A 156 -20.39 7.68 -4.01
N GLU A 157 -20.66 6.42 -3.63
CA GLU A 157 -21.37 6.11 -2.39
C GLU A 157 -20.64 6.64 -1.15
N ALA A 158 -19.32 6.48 -1.08
CA ALA A 158 -18.50 6.97 0.02
C ALA A 158 -18.47 8.51 0.03
N ALA A 159 -18.35 9.15 -1.13
CA ALA A 159 -18.37 10.60 -1.29
C ALA A 159 -19.72 11.18 -0.83
N ASP A 160 -20.82 10.61 -1.29
CA ASP A 160 -22.18 11.05 -0.92
C ASP A 160 -22.42 10.92 0.58
N LEU A 161 -22.00 9.81 1.18
CA LEU A 161 -22.13 9.56 2.61
C LEU A 161 -21.38 10.59 3.45
N ILE A 162 -20.17 10.94 3.05
CA ILE A 162 -19.32 11.91 3.75
C ILE A 162 -19.85 13.33 3.55
N ASN A 163 -20.22 13.69 2.33
CA ASN A 163 -20.80 14.99 2.00
C ASN A 163 -22.10 15.22 2.78
N GLU A 164 -22.97 14.21 2.85
CA GLU A 164 -24.20 14.26 3.64
C GLU A 164 -23.93 14.48 5.13
N ALA A 165 -22.97 13.76 5.71
CA ALA A 165 -22.59 13.93 7.11
C ALA A 165 -22.14 15.37 7.39
N LYS A 166 -21.31 15.95 6.52
CA LYS A 166 -20.87 17.35 6.65
C LYS A 166 -22.01 18.34 6.50
N ARG A 167 -22.87 18.14 5.49
CA ARG A 167 -24.03 19.02 5.22
C ARG A 167 -25.03 19.05 6.38
N THR A 168 -25.20 17.94 7.06
CA THR A 168 -26.13 17.78 8.20
C THR A 168 -25.49 18.07 9.56
N GLY A 169 -24.25 18.57 9.58
CA GLY A 169 -23.56 18.96 10.83
C GLY A 169 -23.03 17.79 11.66
N HIS A 170 -22.95 16.60 11.07
CA HIS A 170 -22.38 15.44 11.73
C HIS A 170 -20.85 15.40 11.56
N ARG A 171 -20.19 14.67 12.47
CA ARG A 171 -18.75 14.50 12.43
C ARG A 171 -18.34 13.48 11.36
N VAL A 172 -17.25 13.79 10.67
CA VAL A 172 -16.51 12.84 9.84
C VAL A 172 -15.22 12.51 10.56
N ILE A 173 -14.95 11.25 10.78
CA ILE A 173 -13.78 10.74 11.50
C ILE A 173 -12.93 9.93 10.53
N ALA A 174 -11.77 10.47 10.16
CA ALA A 174 -10.79 9.75 9.35
C ALA A 174 -9.96 8.81 10.24
N VAL A 175 -9.91 7.54 9.87
CA VAL A 175 -9.09 6.55 10.57
C VAL A 175 -7.75 6.41 9.84
N GLY A 176 -6.71 6.94 10.48
CA GLY A 176 -5.34 6.95 9.97
C GLY A 176 -5.03 8.06 8.98
N THR A 177 -3.74 8.30 8.80
CA THR A 177 -3.21 9.31 7.86
C THR A 177 -3.55 8.99 6.42
N THR A 178 -3.69 7.71 6.06
CA THR A 178 -4.13 7.23 4.75
C THR A 178 -5.50 7.80 4.39
N SER A 179 -6.49 7.64 5.27
CA SER A 179 -7.83 8.17 5.06
C SER A 179 -7.84 9.71 5.06
N CYS A 180 -7.12 10.33 5.98
CA CYS A 180 -7.00 11.78 6.06
C CYS A 180 -6.44 12.36 4.75
N ARG A 181 -5.31 11.83 4.28
CA ARG A 181 -4.67 12.27 3.03
C ARG A 181 -5.60 12.11 1.82
N THR A 182 -6.31 10.98 1.73
CA THR A 182 -7.24 10.74 0.62
C THR A 182 -8.37 11.76 0.63
N LEU A 183 -8.98 12.01 1.79
CA LEU A 183 -10.08 12.97 1.91
C LEU A 183 -9.64 14.40 1.59
N GLU A 184 -8.49 14.83 2.10
CA GLU A 184 -7.93 16.15 1.82
C GLU A 184 -7.55 16.32 0.33
N SER A 185 -7.10 15.24 -0.33
CA SER A 185 -6.76 15.26 -1.75
C SER A 185 -7.99 15.24 -2.67
N ALA A 186 -9.06 14.59 -2.25
CA ALA A 186 -10.30 14.43 -3.03
C ALA A 186 -11.31 15.57 -2.80
N TYR A 187 -11.11 16.40 -1.78
CA TYR A 187 -12.03 17.47 -1.44
C TYR A 187 -11.84 18.69 -2.34
N ILE A 188 -12.92 19.14 -2.96
CA ILE A 188 -12.97 20.40 -3.74
C ILE A 188 -13.74 21.44 -2.94
N PRO A 189 -13.13 22.60 -2.60
CA PRO A 189 -13.82 23.66 -1.87
C PRO A 189 -15.11 24.13 -2.56
N GLY A 190 -16.23 24.07 -1.83
CA GLY A 190 -17.55 24.44 -2.34
C GLY A 190 -18.32 23.33 -3.06
N GLU A 191 -17.65 22.24 -3.46
CA GLU A 191 -18.27 21.12 -4.18
C GLU A 191 -18.34 19.85 -3.31
N GLY A 192 -17.36 19.66 -2.42
CA GLY A 192 -17.25 18.49 -1.55
C GLY A 192 -16.32 17.41 -2.11
N LEU A 193 -16.61 16.15 -1.81
CA LEU A 193 -15.89 14.99 -2.33
C LEU A 193 -16.56 14.50 -3.62
N HIS A 194 -15.73 14.11 -4.59
CA HIS A 194 -16.16 13.57 -5.89
C HIS A 194 -15.43 12.26 -6.20
#